data_fcfafbfa7525432fbd65cf4f484e059e
#
_entry.id   fcfafbfa7525432fbd65cf4f484e059e
#
_cell.length_a   1.000
_cell.length_b   1.000
_cell.length_c   1.000
_cell.angle_alpha   90.00
_cell.angle_beta   90.00
_cell.angle_gamma   90.00
#
_symmetry.space_group_name_H-M   'P 1'
#
loop_
_entity.id
_entity.type
_entity.pdbx_description
1 polymer ?
#
loop_
_entity_poly.entity_id
_entity_poly.type
_entity_poly.pdbx_seq_one_letter_code
_entity_poly.pdbx_strand_id
1 'polypeptide(L)'
;MRKTLVLTLGILLVLAAMPSLFAAEAPAVFKAKCAACHGADATGQTAVGKTMKIRNFHSAEVQKQSDAELTKIITDGKGKMPAFKGKLTNEEVTSVLKFIRSLK
;
A
#
# COMPACT_ATOMS: atom_id res chain seq x y z
N MET A 1 -32.21 59.23 11.56
CA MET A 1 -32.03 58.08 10.63
C MET A 1 -30.77 57.36 11.03
N ARG A 2 -30.94 56.21 11.65
CA ARG A 2 -29.80 55.39 12.07
C ARG A 2 -29.47 54.41 10.94
N LYS A 3 -28.30 54.59 10.36
CA LYS A 3 -27.76 53.64 9.40
C LYS A 3 -27.11 52.50 10.19
N THR A 4 -27.78 51.36 10.29
CA THR A 4 -27.22 50.12 10.83
C THR A 4 -26.31 49.52 9.77
N LEU A 5 -25.00 49.63 10.00
CA LEU A 5 -23.97 48.94 9.23
C LEU A 5 -23.94 47.46 9.66
N VAL A 6 -24.51 46.59 8.87
CA VAL A 6 -24.42 45.16 9.10
C VAL A 6 -23.06 44.70 8.57
N LEU A 7 -22.12 44.49 9.48
CA LEU A 7 -20.86 43.81 9.18
C LEU A 7 -21.19 42.31 9.05
N THR A 8 -21.35 41.82 7.84
CA THR A 8 -21.34 40.39 7.56
C THR A 8 -19.91 39.89 7.60
N LEU A 9 -19.55 39.33 8.73
CA LEU A 9 -18.28 38.62 8.87
C LEU A 9 -18.38 37.27 8.11
N GLY A 10 -17.86 37.29 6.89
CA GLY A 10 -17.73 36.04 6.08
C GLY A 10 -16.69 35.13 6.72
N ILE A 11 -17.14 34.10 7.41
CA ILE A 11 -16.25 33.03 7.86
C ILE A 11 -15.88 32.21 6.64
N LEU A 12 -14.68 32.48 6.10
CA LEU A 12 -14.09 31.67 5.05
C LEU A 12 -13.64 30.34 5.69
N LEU A 13 -14.47 29.30 5.56
CA LEU A 13 -14.13 27.97 6.01
C LEU A 13 -13.06 27.41 5.05
N VAL A 14 -11.79 27.60 5.38
CA VAL A 14 -10.68 26.94 4.68
C VAL A 14 -10.70 25.48 5.11
N LEU A 15 -11.31 24.61 4.28
CA LEU A 15 -11.15 23.17 4.41
C LEU A 15 -9.70 22.84 4.04
N ALA A 16 -8.82 22.84 5.04
CA ALA A 16 -7.48 22.30 4.87
C ALA A 16 -7.63 20.78 4.64
N ALA A 17 -7.35 20.33 3.43
CA ALA A 17 -7.22 18.90 3.14
C ALA A 17 -6.03 18.38 3.96
N MET A 18 -6.33 17.72 5.08
CA MET A 18 -5.28 17.05 5.86
C MET A 18 -4.77 15.87 5.05
N PRO A 19 -3.44 15.74 4.87
CA PRO A 19 -2.89 14.55 4.25
C PRO A 19 -3.25 13.35 5.11
N SER A 20 -3.84 12.34 4.49
CA SER A 20 -4.16 11.08 5.16
C SER A 20 -2.88 10.46 5.69
N LEU A 21 -2.72 10.38 7.02
CA LEU A 21 -1.57 9.75 7.68
C LEU A 21 -1.66 8.22 7.67
N PHE A 22 -2.70 7.66 7.05
CA PHE A 22 -2.89 6.22 6.96
C PHE A 22 -2.17 5.67 5.73
N ALA A 23 -1.50 4.51 5.90
CA ALA A 23 -1.01 3.72 4.79
C ALA A 23 -2.17 3.40 3.82
N ALA A 24 -1.90 3.33 2.52
CA ALA A 24 -2.88 2.93 1.54
C ALA A 24 -3.47 1.56 1.91
N GLU A 25 -4.79 1.41 1.74
CA GLU A 25 -5.43 0.12 1.94
C GLU A 25 -4.89 -0.90 0.92
N ALA A 26 -4.69 -2.15 1.36
CA ALA A 26 -4.25 -3.22 0.49
C ALA A 26 -5.25 -3.43 -0.65
N PRO A 27 -4.80 -3.48 -1.91
CA PRO A 27 -5.69 -3.75 -3.04
C PRO A 27 -6.29 -5.15 -2.95
N ALA A 28 -7.45 -5.34 -3.59
CA ALA A 28 -8.16 -6.62 -3.56
C ALA A 28 -7.29 -7.79 -4.06
N VAL A 29 -6.44 -7.56 -5.05
CA VAL A 29 -5.51 -8.57 -5.57
C VAL A 29 -4.50 -9.02 -4.51
N PHE A 30 -3.97 -8.11 -3.71
CA PHE A 30 -3.07 -8.45 -2.60
C PHE A 30 -3.78 -9.29 -1.54
N LYS A 31 -4.98 -8.87 -1.14
CA LYS A 31 -5.80 -9.62 -0.18
C LYS A 31 -6.12 -11.03 -0.66
N ALA A 32 -6.43 -11.20 -1.94
CA ALA A 32 -6.81 -12.48 -2.53
C ALA A 32 -5.63 -13.41 -2.83
N LYS A 33 -4.48 -12.86 -3.26
CA LYS A 33 -3.37 -13.64 -3.84
C LYS A 33 -2.09 -13.65 -3.00
N CYS A 34 -1.91 -12.70 -2.11
CA CYS A 34 -0.64 -12.47 -1.41
C CYS A 34 -0.78 -12.62 0.11
N ALA A 35 -1.89 -12.18 0.68
CA ALA A 35 -2.07 -12.06 2.13
C ALA A 35 -2.01 -13.38 2.89
N ALA A 36 -2.36 -14.52 2.28
CA ALA A 36 -2.29 -15.83 2.92
C ALA A 36 -0.87 -16.15 3.45
N CYS A 37 0.15 -15.71 2.75
CA CYS A 37 1.55 -15.85 3.14
C CYS A 37 2.11 -14.58 3.76
N HIS A 38 1.93 -13.44 3.11
CA HIS A 38 2.53 -12.16 3.51
C HIS A 38 1.79 -11.46 4.65
N GLY A 39 0.55 -11.83 4.94
CA GLY A 39 -0.32 -11.17 5.91
C GLY A 39 -1.09 -10.01 5.29
N ALA A 40 -2.28 -9.73 5.81
CA ALA A 40 -3.08 -8.58 5.39
C ALA A 40 -2.38 -7.25 5.69
N ASP A 41 -1.54 -7.22 6.73
CA ASP A 41 -0.71 -6.09 7.14
C ASP A 41 0.68 -6.08 6.47
N ALA A 42 0.96 -7.06 5.60
CA ALA A 42 2.23 -7.21 4.87
C ALA A 42 3.48 -7.41 5.76
N THR A 43 3.30 -7.88 6.98
CA THR A 43 4.42 -8.11 7.93
C THR A 43 5.05 -9.48 7.80
N GLY A 44 4.42 -10.42 7.10
CA GLY A 44 4.86 -11.82 7.04
C GLY A 44 4.59 -12.61 8.32
N GLN A 45 3.83 -12.08 9.26
CA GLN A 45 3.52 -12.71 10.55
C GLN A 45 2.31 -13.66 10.46
N THR A 46 2.30 -14.50 9.46
CA THR A 46 1.37 -15.63 9.30
C THR A 46 2.08 -16.93 9.69
N ALA A 47 1.33 -18.01 9.90
CA ALA A 47 1.93 -19.33 10.16
C ALA A 47 2.91 -19.73 9.05
N VAL A 48 2.49 -19.57 7.79
CA VAL A 48 3.33 -19.83 6.61
C VAL A 48 4.50 -18.85 6.55
N GLY A 49 4.24 -17.57 6.77
CA GLY A 49 5.26 -16.52 6.73
C GLY A 49 6.38 -16.73 7.73
N LYS A 50 6.05 -17.12 8.94
CA LYS A 50 7.04 -17.45 9.99
C LYS A 50 7.88 -18.67 9.61
N THR A 51 7.23 -19.72 9.14
CA THR A 51 7.92 -20.96 8.73
C THR A 51 8.86 -20.70 7.55
N MET A 52 8.44 -19.91 6.58
CA MET A 52 9.23 -19.59 5.39
C MET A 52 10.16 -18.38 5.58
N LYS A 53 10.14 -17.73 6.72
CA LYS A 53 10.92 -16.53 7.01
C LYS A 53 10.67 -15.42 5.99
N ILE A 54 9.40 -15.18 5.68
CA ILE A 54 8.98 -14.13 4.76
C ILE A 54 9.31 -12.76 5.38
N ARG A 55 9.86 -11.88 4.55
CA ARG A 55 10.27 -10.54 4.98
C ARG A 55 9.08 -9.65 5.25
N ASN A 56 9.23 -8.77 6.23
CA ASN A 56 8.28 -7.70 6.49
C ASN A 56 8.44 -6.62 5.41
N PHE A 57 7.34 -6.29 4.71
CA PHE A 57 7.38 -5.28 3.65
C PHE A 57 7.61 -3.85 4.16
N HIS A 58 7.39 -3.60 5.44
CA HIS A 58 7.72 -2.32 6.09
C HIS A 58 9.23 -2.15 6.32
N SER A 59 10.03 -3.22 6.18
CA SER A 59 11.46 -3.17 6.47
C SER A 59 12.25 -2.38 5.43
N ALA A 60 13.34 -1.76 5.89
CA ALA A 60 14.28 -1.08 5.00
C ALA A 60 14.88 -2.03 3.95
N GLU A 61 15.08 -3.30 4.32
CA GLU A 61 15.59 -4.34 3.43
C GLU A 61 14.71 -4.53 2.19
N VAL A 62 13.39 -4.54 2.36
CA VAL A 62 12.46 -4.63 1.24
C VAL A 62 12.35 -3.29 0.51
N GLN A 63 12.23 -2.19 1.26
CA GLN A 63 12.00 -0.86 0.69
C GLN A 63 13.16 -0.33 -0.16
N LYS A 64 14.38 -0.78 0.08
CA LYS A 64 15.55 -0.42 -0.76
C LYS A 64 15.63 -1.17 -2.08
N GLN A 65 14.89 -2.26 -2.26
CA GLN A 65 14.83 -2.96 -3.55
C GLN A 65 14.15 -2.08 -4.59
N SER A 66 14.61 -2.16 -5.84
CA SER A 66 14.01 -1.40 -6.94
C SER A 66 12.63 -1.95 -7.32
N ASP A 67 11.82 -1.13 -7.99
CA ASP A 67 10.53 -1.59 -8.52
C ASP A 67 10.71 -2.72 -9.53
N ALA A 68 11.79 -2.68 -10.32
CA ALA A 68 12.11 -3.76 -11.27
C ALA A 68 12.42 -5.07 -10.55
N GLU A 69 13.18 -5.03 -9.45
CA GLU A 69 13.48 -6.22 -8.64
C GLU A 69 12.22 -6.79 -8.00
N LEU A 70 11.39 -5.95 -7.39
CA LEU A 70 10.13 -6.37 -6.78
C LEU A 70 9.16 -6.93 -7.82
N THR A 71 9.05 -6.29 -8.98
CA THR A 71 8.23 -6.78 -10.10
C THR A 71 8.69 -8.16 -10.56
N LYS A 72 10.00 -8.34 -10.72
CA LYS A 72 10.57 -9.63 -11.12
C LYS A 72 10.25 -10.74 -10.11
N ILE A 73 10.35 -10.47 -8.82
CA ILE A 73 9.99 -11.44 -7.78
C ILE A 73 8.52 -11.82 -7.87
N ILE A 74 7.63 -10.86 -8.10
CA ILE A 74 6.19 -11.13 -8.23
C ILE A 74 5.91 -11.96 -9.49
N THR A 75 6.50 -11.61 -10.62
CA THR A 75 6.22 -12.25 -11.90
C THR A 75 6.89 -13.60 -12.06
N ASP A 76 8.14 -13.73 -11.66
CA ASP A 76 8.94 -14.94 -11.85
C ASP A 76 8.93 -15.87 -10.64
N GLY A 77 8.50 -15.36 -9.47
CA GLY A 77 8.60 -16.07 -8.20
C GLY A 77 10.02 -16.06 -7.66
N LYS A 78 10.16 -16.52 -6.43
CA LYS A 78 11.45 -16.70 -5.75
C LYS A 78 11.33 -17.74 -4.64
N GLY A 79 12.15 -18.77 -4.68
CA GLY A 79 12.07 -19.84 -3.71
C GLY A 79 10.68 -20.50 -3.69
N LYS A 80 10.01 -20.47 -2.53
CA LYS A 80 8.66 -21.00 -2.36
C LYS A 80 7.55 -20.02 -2.77
N MET A 81 7.88 -18.77 -3.06
CA MET A 81 6.93 -17.81 -3.61
C MET A 81 6.62 -18.18 -5.06
N PRO A 82 5.35 -18.44 -5.41
CA PRO A 82 4.98 -18.81 -6.77
C PRO A 82 5.15 -17.66 -7.75
N ALA A 83 5.33 -17.98 -9.02
CA ALA A 83 5.32 -17.03 -10.11
C ALA A 83 3.89 -16.64 -10.47
N PHE A 84 3.65 -15.33 -10.63
CA PHE A 84 2.35 -14.79 -11.02
C PHE A 84 2.28 -14.35 -12.49
N LYS A 85 3.33 -14.59 -13.27
CA LYS A 85 3.33 -14.32 -14.71
C LYS A 85 2.15 -15.04 -15.38
N GLY A 86 1.35 -14.31 -16.13
CA GLY A 86 0.14 -14.83 -16.77
C GLY A 86 -1.05 -15.03 -15.83
N LYS A 87 -0.89 -14.81 -14.53
CA LYS A 87 -1.96 -14.90 -13.51
C LYS A 87 -2.42 -13.54 -13.01
N LEU A 88 -1.57 -12.53 -13.10
CA LEU A 88 -1.86 -11.13 -12.78
C LEU A 88 -1.68 -10.26 -14.02
N THR A 89 -2.52 -9.24 -14.16
CA THR A 89 -2.33 -8.20 -15.17
C THR A 89 -1.20 -7.26 -14.75
N ASN A 90 -0.67 -6.49 -15.70
CA ASN A 90 0.33 -5.46 -15.40
C ASN A 90 -0.21 -4.41 -14.42
N GLU A 91 -1.49 -4.06 -14.54
CA GLU A 91 -2.17 -3.13 -13.63
C GLU A 91 -2.27 -3.68 -12.22
N GLU A 92 -2.55 -4.97 -12.07
CA GLU A 92 -2.59 -5.63 -10.77
C GLU A 92 -1.21 -5.68 -10.12
N VAL A 93 -0.16 -5.98 -10.88
CA VAL A 93 1.24 -5.92 -10.38
C VAL A 93 1.59 -4.50 -9.95
N THR A 94 1.25 -3.50 -10.75
CA THR A 94 1.48 -2.09 -10.40
C THR A 94 0.74 -1.69 -9.13
N SER A 95 -0.49 -2.16 -8.96
CA SER A 95 -1.29 -1.92 -7.76
C SER A 95 -0.63 -2.51 -6.51
N VAL A 96 -0.10 -3.73 -6.60
CA VAL A 96 0.63 -4.38 -5.50
C VAL A 96 1.91 -3.61 -5.18
N LEU A 97 2.67 -3.17 -6.18
CA LEU A 97 3.88 -2.36 -5.97
C LEU A 97 3.58 -1.04 -5.25
N LYS A 98 2.54 -0.34 -5.67
CA LYS A 98 2.11 0.91 -5.00
C LYS A 98 1.76 0.66 -3.54
N PHE A 99 1.08 -0.43 -3.26
CA PHE A 99 0.77 -0.83 -1.90
C PHE A 99 2.05 -1.08 -1.09
N ILE A 100 2.98 -1.87 -1.60
CA ILE A 100 4.27 -2.13 -0.93
C ILE A 100 5.00 -0.82 -0.64
N ARG A 101 5.05 0.11 -1.59
CA ARG A 101 5.72 1.41 -1.41
C ARG A 101 5.01 2.32 -0.40
N SER A 102 3.72 2.14 -0.18
CA SER A 102 2.97 2.89 0.84
C SER A 102 3.34 2.48 2.27
N LEU A 103 4.04 1.37 2.45
CA LEU A 103 4.38 0.79 3.76
C LEU A 103 5.72 1.27 4.33
N LYS A 104 6.31 2.30 3.76
CA LYS A 104 7.59 2.88 4.25
C LYS A 104 7.50 3.33 5.70
#